data_8470136793876b9967280603b046ec2c
#
_entry.id   8470136793876b9967280603b046ec2c
#
_cell.length_a   1.000
_cell.length_b   1.000
_cell.length_c   1.000
_cell.angle_alpha   90.00
_cell.angle_beta   90.00
_cell.angle_gamma   90.00
#
_symmetry.space_group_name_H-M   'P 1'
#
loop_
_entity.id
_entity.type
_entity.pdbx_description
1 polymer ?
#
loop_
_entity_poly.entity_id
_entity_poly.type
_entity_poly.pdbx_seq_one_letter_code
_entity_poly.pdbx_strand_id
1 'polypeptide(L)'
;MKKITTLGLCAAMVLTMQAQNFNDYFENKTLRTDYIFTGDAQKQEVYLDELSSLPEWAGRRHHLDQLPLAGNGEITMTDKASGKVIYRTSFSSLFQEWLGE
;
A
#
# COMPACT_ATOMS: atom_id res chain seq x y z
N MET A 1 -28.47 9.68 30.05
CA MET A 1 -27.49 8.58 30.08
C MET A 1 -27.28 7.93 28.74
N LYS A 2 -28.34 7.51 28.05
CA LYS A 2 -28.16 6.86 26.73
C LYS A 2 -27.49 7.74 25.71
N LYS A 3 -27.73 9.04 25.68
CA LYS A 3 -27.09 9.98 24.75
C LYS A 3 -25.58 10.12 24.97
N ILE A 4 -25.15 10.12 26.22
CA ILE A 4 -23.73 10.22 26.57
C ILE A 4 -22.98 8.96 26.15
N THR A 5 -23.58 7.80 26.36
CA THR A 5 -23.00 6.53 25.96
C THR A 5 -22.84 6.44 24.43
N THR A 6 -23.83 6.91 23.68
CA THR A 6 -23.78 6.92 22.23
C THR A 6 -22.65 7.83 21.71
N LEU A 7 -22.51 9.03 22.30
CA LEU A 7 -21.42 9.94 21.92
C LEU A 7 -20.05 9.36 22.23
N GLY A 8 -19.90 8.68 23.37
CA GLY A 8 -18.66 8.01 23.72
C GLY A 8 -18.29 6.91 22.75
N LEU A 9 -19.27 6.15 22.30
CA LEU A 9 -19.07 5.11 21.29
C LEU A 9 -18.62 5.67 19.95
N CYS A 10 -19.26 6.75 19.48
CA CYS A 10 -18.87 7.39 18.23
C CYS A 10 -17.44 7.93 18.29
N ALA A 11 -17.06 8.57 19.38
CA ALA A 11 -15.71 9.07 19.56
C ALA A 11 -14.66 7.94 19.57
N ALA A 12 -14.96 6.84 20.24
CA ALA A 12 -14.09 5.67 20.27
C ALA A 12 -13.93 5.04 18.87
N MET A 13 -15.02 4.95 18.12
CA MET A 13 -14.97 4.44 16.76
C MET A 13 -14.12 5.31 15.83
N VAL A 14 -14.25 6.63 15.93
CA VAL A 14 -13.44 7.57 15.13
C VAL A 14 -11.96 7.41 15.46
N LEU A 15 -11.61 7.31 16.72
CA LEU A 15 -10.22 7.08 17.14
C LEU A 15 -9.68 5.74 16.61
N THR A 16 -10.49 4.69 16.67
CA THR A 16 -10.12 3.37 16.16
C THR A 16 -9.87 3.39 14.65
N MET A 17 -10.69 4.12 13.90
CA MET A 17 -10.53 4.25 12.45
C MET A 17 -9.27 4.99 12.03
N GLN A 18 -8.75 5.88 12.89
CA GLN A 18 -7.53 6.65 12.61
C GLN A 18 -6.26 5.93 13.05
N ALA A 19 -6.36 4.91 13.89
CA ALA A 19 -5.23 4.23 14.50
C ALA A 19 -4.89 2.93 13.77
N GLN A 20 -4.52 3.04 12.49
CA GLN A 20 -4.02 1.89 11.75
C GLN A 20 -2.54 1.71 12.05
N ASN A 21 -2.19 0.63 12.74
CA ASN A 21 -0.82 0.32 13.13
C ASN A 21 -0.19 -0.68 12.17
N PHE A 22 1.11 -0.55 11.97
CA PHE A 22 1.89 -1.48 11.17
C PHE A 22 1.69 -2.93 11.65
N ASN A 23 1.76 -3.16 12.96
CA ASN A 23 1.67 -4.50 13.52
C ASN A 23 0.28 -5.15 13.39
N ASP A 24 -0.75 -4.39 13.04
CA ASP A 24 -2.10 -4.93 12.84
C ASP A 24 -2.19 -5.79 11.58
N TYR A 25 -1.35 -5.51 10.58
CA TYR A 25 -1.41 -6.17 9.28
C TYR A 25 -0.08 -6.78 8.84
N PHE A 26 1.03 -6.36 9.43
CA PHE A 26 2.36 -6.71 8.93
C PHE A 26 3.26 -7.26 10.02
N GLU A 27 4.14 -8.15 9.61
CA GLU A 27 5.28 -8.61 10.41
C GLU A 27 6.50 -7.76 10.08
N ASN A 28 7.53 -7.85 10.91
CA ASN A 28 8.79 -7.14 10.66
C ASN A 28 9.61 -7.89 9.60
N LYS A 29 9.10 -7.87 8.38
CA LYS A 29 9.71 -8.51 7.21
C LYS A 29 9.49 -7.63 6.00
N THR A 30 10.33 -7.80 4.98
CA THR A 30 10.18 -7.12 3.72
C THR A 30 9.62 -8.08 2.67
N LEU A 31 8.57 -7.69 1.99
CA LEU A 31 8.10 -8.37 0.80
C LEU A 31 8.72 -7.65 -0.41
N ARG A 32 9.58 -8.35 -1.12
CA ARG A 32 10.12 -7.88 -2.38
C ARG A 32 9.28 -8.41 -3.53
N THR A 33 8.84 -7.51 -4.38
CA THR A 33 8.06 -7.86 -5.56
C THR A 33 8.83 -7.46 -6.82
N ASP A 34 9.09 -8.43 -7.68
CA ASP A 34 9.77 -8.18 -8.94
C ASP A 34 8.76 -8.25 -10.08
N TYR A 35 8.70 -7.19 -10.89
CA TYR A 35 7.74 -7.08 -11.99
C TYR A 35 8.48 -6.95 -13.32
N ILE A 36 7.83 -7.45 -14.36
CA ILE A 36 8.28 -7.30 -15.74
C ILE A 36 7.30 -6.39 -16.46
N PHE A 37 7.81 -5.31 -17.04
CA PHE A 37 7.03 -4.40 -17.86
C PHE A 37 7.29 -4.74 -19.32
N THR A 38 6.22 -4.95 -20.10
CA THR A 38 6.32 -5.28 -21.52
C THR A 38 5.36 -4.42 -22.31
N GLY A 39 5.58 -4.37 -23.63
CA GLY A 39 4.67 -3.72 -24.56
C GLY A 39 5.31 -2.67 -25.40
N ASP A 40 4.44 -1.87 -26.04
CA ASP A 40 4.82 -0.75 -26.90
C ASP A 40 4.04 0.51 -26.50
N ALA A 41 4.10 1.56 -27.32
CA ALA A 41 3.41 2.81 -27.01
C ALA A 41 1.89 2.70 -26.95
N GLN A 42 1.31 1.66 -27.56
CA GLN A 42 -0.13 1.46 -27.62
C GLN A 42 -0.65 0.46 -26.60
N LYS A 43 0.14 -0.54 -26.24
CA LYS A 43 -0.26 -1.58 -25.32
C LYS A 43 0.86 -1.89 -24.35
N GLN A 44 0.58 -1.77 -23.06
CA GLN A 44 1.54 -2.03 -21.99
C GLN A 44 0.98 -3.08 -21.05
N GLU A 45 1.85 -3.97 -20.60
CA GLU A 45 1.47 -5.04 -19.67
C GLU A 45 2.49 -5.11 -18.55
N VAL A 46 2.03 -5.49 -17.36
CA VAL A 46 2.87 -5.68 -16.19
C VAL A 46 2.63 -7.10 -15.67
N TYR A 47 3.70 -7.84 -15.51
CA TYR A 47 3.64 -9.20 -14.98
C TYR A 47 4.42 -9.31 -13.70
N LEU A 48 3.88 -10.05 -12.74
CA LEU A 48 4.62 -10.41 -11.54
C LEU A 48 5.61 -11.52 -11.90
N ASP A 49 6.90 -11.25 -11.69
CA ASP A 49 7.96 -12.22 -11.95
C ASP A 49 8.24 -13.06 -10.72
N GLU A 50 8.54 -12.41 -9.59
CA GLU A 50 8.95 -13.11 -8.38
C GLU A 50 8.50 -12.38 -7.14
N LEU A 51 8.20 -13.15 -6.09
CA LEU A 51 7.99 -12.65 -4.73
C LEU A 51 9.05 -13.24 -3.82
N SER A 52 9.69 -12.40 -3.01
CA SER A 52 10.69 -12.83 -2.05
C SER A 52 10.42 -12.20 -0.70
N SER A 53 10.78 -12.91 0.36
CA SER A 53 10.72 -12.40 1.71
C SER A 53 12.12 -12.13 2.22
N LEU A 54 12.32 -10.93 2.76
CA LEU A 54 13.58 -10.53 3.37
C LEU A 54 13.36 -10.29 4.87
N PRO A 55 14.38 -10.56 5.72
CA PRO A 55 14.24 -10.25 7.14
C PRO A 55 14.19 -8.74 7.36
N GLU A 56 13.42 -8.34 8.33
CA GLU A 56 13.28 -6.96 8.77
C GLU A 56 12.68 -6.00 7.72
N TRP A 57 11.87 -5.07 8.20
CA TRP A 57 11.28 -4.00 7.39
C TRP A 57 11.97 -2.68 7.72
N ALA A 58 12.67 -2.12 6.75
CA ALA A 58 13.37 -0.85 6.88
C ALA A 58 12.54 0.34 6.35
N GLY A 59 11.36 0.09 5.80
CA GLY A 59 10.50 1.12 5.27
C GLY A 59 9.70 1.86 6.33
N ARG A 60 8.74 2.66 5.88
CA ARG A 60 7.88 3.43 6.79
C ARG A 60 6.92 2.50 7.54
N ARG A 61 6.58 2.92 8.76
CA ARG A 61 5.66 2.17 9.63
C ARG A 61 4.41 2.96 9.97
N HIS A 62 4.31 4.22 9.48
CA HIS A 62 3.19 5.12 9.71
C HIS A 62 2.67 5.63 8.38
N HIS A 63 1.39 6.03 8.36
CA HIS A 63 0.73 6.54 7.14
C HIS A 63 0.86 5.57 5.98
N LEU A 64 0.66 4.29 6.26
CA LEU A 64 0.92 3.21 5.31
C LEU A 64 -0.02 3.25 4.10
N ASP A 65 -1.26 3.69 4.32
CA ASP A 65 -2.29 3.80 3.28
C ASP A 65 -2.23 5.10 2.49
N GLN A 66 -1.27 5.98 2.80
CA GLN A 66 -1.10 7.26 2.12
C GLN A 66 0.03 7.19 1.11
N LEU A 67 -0.20 7.79 -0.05
CA LEU A 67 0.81 7.85 -1.11
C LEU A 67 1.80 8.97 -0.80
N PRO A 68 3.08 8.66 -0.51
CA PRO A 68 4.04 9.69 -0.09
C PRO A 68 4.43 10.64 -1.22
N LEU A 69 4.70 10.11 -2.40
CA LEU A 69 5.06 10.88 -3.59
C LEU A 69 4.48 10.16 -4.81
N ALA A 70 4.05 10.93 -5.79
CA ALA A 70 3.51 10.36 -7.02
C ALA A 70 4.65 10.10 -8.01
N GLY A 71 4.85 8.83 -8.36
CA GLY A 71 5.70 8.41 -9.46
C GLY A 71 4.86 8.05 -10.69
N ASN A 72 5.44 7.35 -11.64
CA ASN A 72 4.71 6.87 -12.81
C ASN A 72 4.05 5.50 -12.57
N GLY A 73 4.24 4.90 -11.42
CA GLY A 73 3.60 3.66 -11.02
C GLY A 73 3.21 3.69 -9.55
N GLU A 74 2.22 2.89 -9.19
CA GLU A 74 1.72 2.79 -7.83
C GLU A 74 1.49 1.33 -7.45
N ILE A 75 1.85 1.00 -6.21
CA ILE A 75 1.57 -0.29 -5.62
C ILE A 75 0.59 -0.06 -4.48
N THR A 76 -0.51 -0.79 -4.52
CA THR A 76 -1.53 -0.76 -3.46
C THR A 76 -1.73 -2.16 -2.94
N MET A 77 -1.67 -2.31 -1.62
CA MET A 77 -1.93 -3.58 -0.95
C MET A 77 -3.24 -3.46 -0.17
N THR A 78 -4.13 -4.39 -0.42
CA THR A 78 -5.46 -4.40 0.21
C THR A 78 -5.60 -5.65 1.06
N ASP A 79 -6.11 -5.48 2.27
CA ASP A 79 -6.46 -6.63 3.13
C ASP A 79 -7.67 -7.34 2.54
N LYS A 80 -7.50 -8.61 2.23
CA LYS A 80 -8.52 -9.40 1.54
C LYS A 80 -9.79 -9.55 2.36
N ALA A 81 -9.65 -9.68 3.67
CA ALA A 81 -10.79 -9.93 4.55
C ALA A 81 -11.65 -8.68 4.74
N SER A 82 -11.05 -7.51 4.91
CA SER A 82 -11.75 -6.27 5.20
C SER A 82 -11.97 -5.37 4.00
N GLY A 83 -11.23 -5.57 2.92
CA GLY A 83 -11.24 -4.69 1.76
C GLY A 83 -10.52 -3.36 1.98
N LYS A 84 -9.84 -3.20 3.11
CA LYS A 84 -9.10 -1.97 3.41
C LYS A 84 -7.76 -1.92 2.69
N VAL A 85 -7.40 -0.73 2.22
CA VAL A 85 -6.04 -0.46 1.74
C VAL A 85 -5.13 -0.35 2.95
N ILE A 86 -4.15 -1.24 3.04
CA ILE A 86 -3.25 -1.31 4.19
C ILE A 86 -1.85 -0.79 3.88
N TYR A 87 -1.51 -0.63 2.60
CA TYR A 87 -0.23 -0.06 2.20
C TYR A 87 -0.33 0.53 0.80
N ARG A 88 0.27 1.71 0.62
CA ARG A 88 0.39 2.35 -0.69
C ARG A 88 1.78 2.94 -0.83
N THR A 89 2.37 2.76 -1.98
CA THR A 89 3.62 3.40 -2.32
C THR A 89 3.67 3.64 -3.83
N SER A 90 4.53 4.57 -4.24
CA SER A 90 4.74 4.82 -5.65
C SER A 90 6.18 4.48 -6.02
N PHE A 91 6.38 4.29 -7.30
CA PHE A 91 7.70 4.08 -7.87
C PHE A 91 7.79 4.83 -9.18
N SER A 92 9.02 5.05 -9.64
CA SER A 92 9.27 5.62 -10.96
C SER A 92 10.13 4.66 -11.74
N SER A 93 9.76 4.43 -13.00
CA SER A 93 10.52 3.60 -13.90
C SER A 93 10.84 4.38 -15.18
N LEU A 94 11.89 3.97 -15.87
CA LEU A 94 12.25 4.55 -17.15
C LEU A 94 11.49 3.92 -18.32
N PHE A 95 10.53 3.05 -18.03
CA PHE A 95 9.79 2.31 -19.05
C PHE A 95 9.02 3.25 -19.98
N GLN A 96 8.42 4.31 -19.43
CA GLN A 96 7.68 5.29 -20.24
C GLN A 96 8.59 6.06 -21.19
N GLU A 97 9.78 6.43 -20.74
CA GLU A 97 10.77 7.08 -21.59
C GLU A 97 11.27 6.13 -22.69
N TRP A 98 11.48 4.88 -22.34
CA TRP A 98 11.86 3.86 -23.28
C TRP A 98 10.80 3.66 -24.37
N LEU A 99 9.53 3.65 -24.00
CA LEU A 99 8.42 3.53 -24.95
C LEU A 99 8.31 4.74 -25.90
N GLY A 100 8.75 5.91 -25.44
CA GLY A 100 8.71 7.14 -26.21
C GLY A 100 9.80 7.26 -27.25
N GLU A 101 10.79 6.38 -27.22
CA GLU A 101 11.84 6.32 -28.23
C GLU A 101 11.37 5.50 -29.43
#